data_6edb18fa32549c8384e6ffa1f135f8f3
#
_entry.id   6edb18fa32549c8384e6ffa1f135f8f3
#
_cell.length_a   1.000
_cell.length_b   1.000
_cell.length_c   1.000
_cell.angle_alpha   90.00
_cell.angle_beta   90.00
_cell.angle_gamma   90.00
#
_symmetry.space_group_name_H-M   'P 1'
#
loop_
_entity.id
_entity.type
_entity.pdbx_description
1 polymer ?
#
loop_
_entity_poly.entity_id
_entity_poly.type
_entity_poly.pdbx_seq_one_letter_code
_entity_poly.pdbx_strand_id
1 'polypeptide(L)'
;MYYGFDVGGTKIEFGAFNEKLERVATERVPTPGDDYDKLVETLVSIIKKADEEFACEGMVGIGIPGMEDAEDGKLLTSNVPAAKGRTLRKDLEERLGRSVSIDNDANCFALSEAWDEELQGEKSVLGLILGTGFGGGLVFDGHVFSGMNHVAGELGHTRMPIDAWFHLGENAPLFSCGCDNKGCIDNYLSGRGFEQLYTHYYGEEVKAIDIIKRHAEGDEKAVEHVDRFMELLAICLANLFTALDPHVVVLGGGLSNFELLYTELPKRLPKHLLSVARVPKIVKAKYGDAGGVRGAAFLNIK
;
A
#
# COMPACT_ATOMS: atom_id res chain seq x y z
N MET A 1 4.39 22.23 -12.06
CA MET A 1 5.27 21.23 -11.42
C MET A 1 4.51 20.55 -10.28
N TYR A 2 4.75 19.25 -10.08
CA TYR A 2 4.20 18.44 -8.98
C TYR A 2 5.36 17.92 -8.14
N TYR A 3 5.33 18.17 -6.85
CA TYR A 3 6.35 17.72 -5.91
C TYR A 3 5.78 16.56 -5.08
N GLY A 4 6.46 15.44 -5.06
CA GLY A 4 6.08 14.27 -4.29
C GLY A 4 7.12 13.96 -3.21
N PHE A 5 6.64 13.62 -2.03
CA PHE A 5 7.45 13.12 -0.93
C PHE A 5 6.94 11.74 -0.49
N ASP A 6 7.86 10.81 -0.34
CA ASP A 6 7.62 9.57 0.39
C ASP A 6 8.37 9.66 1.72
N VAL A 7 7.61 9.84 2.81
CA VAL A 7 8.15 10.08 4.15
C VAL A 7 8.11 8.78 4.94
N GLY A 8 9.18 8.00 4.83
CA GLY A 8 9.35 6.78 5.62
C GLY A 8 10.00 7.02 6.99
N GLY A 9 10.03 6.00 7.83
CA GLY A 9 10.62 6.08 9.17
C GLY A 9 12.14 6.33 9.20
N THR A 10 12.86 6.01 8.12
CA THR A 10 14.34 6.13 8.04
C THR A 10 14.81 7.10 6.99
N LYS A 11 14.05 7.30 5.93
CA LYS A 11 14.38 8.15 4.79
C LYS A 11 13.16 8.91 4.30
N ILE A 12 13.40 10.11 3.81
CA ILE A 12 12.48 10.90 3.00
C ILE A 12 12.99 10.86 1.57
N GLU A 13 12.14 10.49 0.63
CA GLU A 13 12.43 10.57 -0.79
C GLU A 13 11.58 11.68 -1.41
N PHE A 14 12.22 12.57 -2.16
CA PHE A 14 11.61 13.66 -2.91
C PHE A 14 11.70 13.40 -4.41
N GLY A 15 10.68 13.79 -5.14
CA GLY A 15 10.67 13.83 -6.60
C GLY A 15 9.90 15.02 -7.13
N ALA A 16 10.46 15.70 -8.13
CA ALA A 16 9.74 16.73 -8.89
C ALA A 16 9.32 16.17 -10.25
N PHE A 17 8.09 16.46 -10.65
CA PHE A 17 7.49 16.00 -11.91
C PHE A 17 6.99 17.21 -12.71
N ASN A 18 7.26 17.20 -14.03
CA ASN A 18 6.78 18.22 -14.94
C ASN A 18 5.29 18.00 -15.32
N GLU A 19 4.74 18.84 -16.17
CA GLU A 19 3.35 18.76 -16.65
C GLU A 19 3.07 17.47 -17.47
N LYS A 20 4.10 16.83 -18.01
CA LYS A 20 3.99 15.53 -18.68
C LYS A 20 4.11 14.36 -17.73
N LEU A 21 4.15 14.63 -16.42
CA LEU A 21 4.33 13.64 -15.35
C LEU A 21 5.68 12.89 -15.43
N GLU A 22 6.66 13.46 -16.10
CA GLU A 22 8.03 12.95 -16.15
C GLU A 22 8.80 13.43 -14.91
N ARG A 23 9.53 12.54 -14.26
CA ARG A 23 10.37 12.86 -13.10
C ARG A 23 11.61 13.61 -13.54
N VAL A 24 11.76 14.86 -13.12
CA VAL A 24 12.85 15.76 -13.52
C VAL A 24 13.89 16.00 -12.42
N ALA A 25 13.55 15.75 -11.15
CA ALA A 25 14.50 15.81 -10.05
C ALA A 25 14.20 14.74 -8.99
N THR A 26 15.23 14.41 -8.22
CA THR A 26 15.14 13.50 -7.08
C THR A 26 16.13 13.91 -6.00
N GLU A 27 15.70 13.81 -4.75
CA GLU A 27 16.57 13.98 -3.59
C GLU A 27 16.19 12.95 -2.53
N ARG A 28 17.16 12.46 -1.77
CA ARG A 28 16.92 11.54 -0.66
C ARG A 28 17.68 12.00 0.56
N VAL A 29 16.99 12.13 1.68
CA VAL A 29 17.56 12.54 2.96
C VAL A 29 17.13 11.60 4.08
N PRO A 30 17.90 11.50 5.19
CA PRO A 30 17.43 10.79 6.38
C PRO A 30 16.19 11.45 6.99
N THR A 31 15.25 10.65 7.51
CA THR A 31 14.10 11.16 8.27
C THR A 31 14.57 11.60 9.66
N PRO A 32 14.28 12.84 10.10
CA PRO A 32 14.41 13.26 11.48
C PRO A 32 13.38 12.54 12.36
N GLY A 33 13.73 11.31 12.81
CA GLY A 33 12.77 10.38 13.41
C GLY A 33 12.18 10.83 14.76
N ASP A 34 12.92 11.64 15.52
CA ASP A 34 12.57 12.03 16.91
C ASP A 34 12.30 13.54 17.06
N ASP A 35 12.50 14.32 16.00
CA ASP A 35 12.42 15.78 16.04
C ASP A 35 11.43 16.28 14.98
N TYR A 36 10.25 16.67 15.45
CA TYR A 36 9.19 17.14 14.57
C TYR A 36 9.52 18.46 13.88
N ASP A 37 10.10 19.41 14.60
CA ASP A 37 10.41 20.73 14.03
C ASP A 37 11.46 20.59 12.93
N LYS A 38 12.43 19.73 13.15
CA LYS A 38 13.46 19.39 12.14
C LYS A 38 12.85 18.63 10.94
N LEU A 39 11.86 17.77 11.16
CA LEU A 39 11.13 17.11 10.07
C LEU A 39 10.44 18.15 9.19
N VAL A 40 9.69 19.07 9.78
CA VAL A 40 9.00 20.17 9.06
C VAL A 40 10.01 21.07 8.33
N GLU A 41 11.10 21.46 9.00
CA GLU A 41 12.16 22.29 8.40
C GLU A 41 12.81 21.58 7.20
N THR A 42 13.06 20.28 7.30
CA THR A 42 13.63 19.48 6.22
C THR A 42 12.74 19.50 4.99
N LEU A 43 11.43 19.23 5.17
CA LEU A 43 10.45 19.25 4.07
C LEU A 43 10.35 20.63 3.45
N VAL A 44 10.21 21.68 4.27
CA VAL A 44 10.12 23.08 3.78
C VAL A 44 11.38 23.48 3.03
N SER A 45 12.57 23.10 3.50
CA SER A 45 13.84 23.41 2.84
C SER A 45 13.94 22.79 1.44
N ILE A 46 13.57 21.50 1.32
CA ILE A 46 13.56 20.81 0.02
C ILE A 46 12.57 21.47 -0.93
N ILE A 47 11.35 21.81 -0.45
CA ILE A 47 10.31 22.45 -1.27
C ILE A 47 10.78 23.81 -1.78
N LYS A 48 11.32 24.66 -0.90
CA LYS A 48 11.80 26.00 -1.30
C LYS A 48 12.97 25.94 -2.27
N LYS A 49 13.91 25.00 -2.04
CA LYS A 49 15.01 24.74 -2.98
C LYS A 49 14.50 24.36 -4.37
N ALA A 50 13.49 23.48 -4.43
CA ALA A 50 12.87 23.09 -5.68
C ALA A 50 12.11 24.25 -6.35
N ASP A 51 11.40 25.09 -5.58
CA ASP A 51 10.73 26.29 -6.11
C ASP A 51 11.73 27.26 -6.75
N GLU A 52 12.90 27.45 -6.12
CA GLU A 52 13.99 28.27 -6.67
C GLU A 52 14.59 27.65 -7.94
N GLU A 53 14.86 26.34 -7.92
CA GLU A 53 15.45 25.61 -9.06
C GLU A 53 14.55 25.63 -10.30
N PHE A 54 13.24 25.43 -10.11
CA PHE A 54 12.27 25.39 -11.21
C PHE A 54 11.58 26.73 -11.48
N ALA A 55 11.92 27.79 -10.73
CA ALA A 55 11.32 29.14 -10.82
C ALA A 55 9.77 29.11 -10.78
N CYS A 56 9.19 28.24 -9.98
CA CYS A 56 7.74 28.11 -9.79
C CYS A 56 7.40 27.52 -8.42
N GLU A 57 6.23 27.84 -7.90
CA GLU A 57 5.66 27.19 -6.73
C GLU A 57 4.98 25.87 -7.13
N GLY A 58 5.65 24.73 -6.88
CA GLY A 58 5.13 23.41 -7.22
C GLY A 58 3.99 22.98 -6.27
N MET A 59 3.04 22.21 -6.77
CA MET A 59 2.01 21.56 -5.95
C MET A 59 2.64 20.44 -5.12
N VAL A 60 2.42 20.44 -3.81
CA VAL A 60 3.08 19.53 -2.87
C VAL A 60 2.15 18.39 -2.46
N GLY A 61 2.60 17.16 -2.62
CA GLY A 61 1.94 15.96 -2.13
C GLY A 61 2.91 15.11 -1.31
N ILE A 62 2.41 14.53 -0.23
CA ILE A 62 3.19 13.73 0.73
C ILE A 62 2.49 12.39 0.95
N GLY A 63 3.22 11.31 0.72
CA GLY A 63 2.88 9.96 1.17
C GLY A 63 3.55 9.69 2.52
N ILE A 64 2.78 9.21 3.50
CA ILE A 64 3.31 8.89 4.82
C ILE A 64 2.63 7.61 5.36
N PRO A 65 3.38 6.67 5.99
CA PRO A 65 2.77 5.50 6.63
C PRO A 65 1.86 5.92 7.78
N GLY A 66 0.57 5.71 7.64
CA GLY A 66 -0.44 6.13 8.61
C GLY A 66 -1.54 6.94 7.96
N MET A 67 -2.37 7.56 8.77
CA MET A 67 -3.52 8.33 8.32
C MET A 67 -3.68 9.63 9.09
N GLU A 68 -4.29 10.61 8.47
CA GLU A 68 -4.66 11.86 9.10
C GLU A 68 -6.06 11.73 9.69
N ASP A 69 -6.22 12.04 10.97
CA ASP A 69 -7.53 12.11 11.60
C ASP A 69 -8.38 13.18 10.91
N ALA A 70 -9.56 12.81 10.43
CA ALA A 70 -10.43 13.70 9.66
C ALA A 70 -11.05 14.83 10.50
N GLU A 71 -11.06 14.70 11.84
CA GLU A 71 -11.65 15.69 12.75
C GLU A 71 -10.64 16.78 13.14
N ASP A 72 -9.42 16.40 13.54
CA ASP A 72 -8.45 17.36 14.09
C ASP A 72 -7.14 17.46 13.28
N GLY A 73 -7.01 16.72 12.20
CA GLY A 73 -5.85 16.74 11.29
C GLY A 73 -4.57 16.15 11.87
N LYS A 74 -4.65 15.42 12.98
CA LYS A 74 -3.47 14.78 13.58
C LYS A 74 -3.12 13.47 12.89
N LEU A 75 -1.83 13.26 12.68
CA LEU A 75 -1.34 12.03 12.08
C LEU A 75 -1.33 10.86 13.10
N LEU A 76 -1.97 9.77 12.70
CA LEU A 76 -1.88 8.46 13.33
C LEU A 76 -0.84 7.65 12.58
N THR A 77 0.39 7.60 13.08
CA THR A 77 1.49 6.85 12.48
C THR A 77 2.30 6.13 13.54
N SER A 78 2.81 4.94 13.20
CA SER A 78 3.74 4.18 14.04
C SER A 78 5.16 4.25 13.52
N ASN A 79 5.33 4.47 12.21
CA ASN A 79 6.62 4.36 11.54
C ASN A 79 7.38 5.69 11.45
N VAL A 80 6.72 6.81 11.72
CA VAL A 80 7.32 8.15 11.77
C VAL A 80 7.00 8.79 13.13
N PRO A 81 7.69 8.40 14.21
CA PRO A 81 7.35 8.82 15.58
C PRO A 81 7.30 10.33 15.77
N ALA A 82 8.17 11.08 15.09
CA ALA A 82 8.19 12.54 15.14
C ALA A 82 6.85 13.18 14.73
N ALA A 83 6.17 12.58 13.75
CA ALA A 83 4.90 13.09 13.22
C ALA A 83 3.66 12.61 13.98
N LYS A 84 3.79 11.64 14.90
CA LYS A 84 2.66 11.06 15.63
C LYS A 84 1.93 12.11 16.48
N GLY A 85 0.63 12.24 16.24
CA GLY A 85 -0.23 13.20 16.96
C GLY A 85 0.02 14.67 16.57
N ARG A 86 0.73 14.93 15.47
CA ARG A 86 1.03 16.27 14.95
C ARG A 86 0.18 16.60 13.74
N THR A 87 -0.03 17.90 13.49
CA THR A 87 -0.83 18.47 12.40
C THR A 87 0.06 18.83 11.20
N LEU A 88 0.78 17.83 10.64
CA LEU A 88 1.83 18.05 9.65
C LEU A 88 1.36 18.88 8.43
N ARG A 89 0.18 18.58 7.90
CA ARG A 89 -0.41 19.35 6.78
C ARG A 89 -0.51 20.82 7.11
N LYS A 90 -1.17 21.14 8.22
CA LYS A 90 -1.39 22.52 8.66
C LYS A 90 -0.08 23.28 8.88
N ASP A 91 0.88 22.63 9.57
CA ASP A 91 2.15 23.26 9.89
C ASP A 91 3.00 23.54 8.63
N LEU A 92 2.91 22.67 7.63
CA LEU A 92 3.54 22.91 6.32
C LEU A 92 2.83 24.02 5.53
N GLU A 93 1.50 24.02 5.50
CA GLU A 93 0.71 25.05 4.80
C GLU A 93 0.97 26.45 5.39
N GLU A 94 1.06 26.55 6.72
CA GLU A 94 1.39 27.82 7.40
C GLU A 94 2.79 28.33 7.03
N ARG A 95 3.78 27.41 6.89
CA ARG A 95 5.15 27.78 6.53
C ARG A 95 5.37 28.06 5.04
N LEU A 96 4.57 27.44 4.18
CA LEU A 96 4.69 27.56 2.72
C LEU A 96 3.74 28.61 2.13
N GLY A 97 2.65 28.95 2.84
CA GLY A 97 1.61 29.87 2.35
C GLY A 97 0.74 29.27 1.24
N ARG A 98 0.76 27.93 1.07
CA ARG A 98 -0.01 27.23 0.04
C ARG A 98 -0.45 25.83 0.51
N SER A 99 -1.44 25.25 -0.18
CA SER A 99 -2.00 23.94 0.16
C SER A 99 -0.99 22.80 -0.02
N VAL A 100 -1.08 21.81 0.87
CA VAL A 100 -0.32 20.57 0.85
C VAL A 100 -1.29 19.39 0.92
N SER A 101 -1.14 18.42 0.01
CA SER A 101 -1.89 17.17 0.06
C SER A 101 -1.09 16.12 0.82
N ILE A 102 -1.73 15.41 1.76
CA ILE A 102 -1.11 14.29 2.49
C ILE A 102 -2.06 13.09 2.38
N ASP A 103 -1.50 11.93 2.10
CA ASP A 103 -2.25 10.67 2.10
C ASP A 103 -1.37 9.50 2.58
N ASN A 104 -2.01 8.36 2.81
CA ASN A 104 -1.33 7.12 3.17
C ASN A 104 -0.41 6.63 2.03
N ASP A 105 0.69 5.98 2.39
CA ASP A 105 1.66 5.43 1.44
C ASP A 105 1.04 4.39 0.47
N ALA A 106 0.10 3.55 0.94
CA ALA A 106 -0.60 2.59 0.10
C ALA A 106 -1.57 3.26 -0.88
N ASN A 107 -2.22 4.36 -0.49
CA ASN A 107 -3.02 5.19 -1.40
C ASN A 107 -2.14 5.84 -2.47
N CYS A 108 -0.99 6.38 -2.08
CA CYS A 108 -0.01 6.92 -3.03
C CYS A 108 0.50 5.83 -3.99
N PHE A 109 0.78 4.62 -3.50
CA PHE A 109 1.11 3.48 -4.35
C PHE A 109 0.01 3.19 -5.37
N ALA A 110 -1.25 3.03 -4.93
CA ALA A 110 -2.37 2.76 -5.82
C ALA A 110 -2.57 3.85 -6.87
N LEU A 111 -2.45 5.13 -6.47
CA LEU A 111 -2.55 6.27 -7.37
C LEU A 111 -1.43 6.28 -8.41
N SER A 112 -0.19 5.99 -7.99
CA SER A 112 0.94 5.88 -8.91
C SER A 112 0.70 4.84 -10.00
N GLU A 113 0.22 3.67 -9.63
CA GLU A 113 -0.05 2.59 -10.58
C GLU A 113 -1.26 2.92 -11.47
N ALA A 114 -2.33 3.53 -10.93
CA ALA A 114 -3.50 3.93 -11.69
C ALA A 114 -3.21 4.95 -12.80
N TRP A 115 -2.16 5.75 -12.64
CA TRP A 115 -1.67 6.70 -13.63
C TRP A 115 -0.60 6.11 -14.58
N ASP A 116 -0.45 4.78 -14.62
CA ASP A 116 0.31 4.11 -15.69
C ASP A 116 -0.42 4.24 -17.04
N GLU A 117 0.34 4.35 -18.12
CA GLU A 117 -0.20 4.52 -19.49
C GLU A 117 -1.21 3.40 -19.87
N GLU A 118 -1.03 2.18 -19.37
CA GLU A 118 -1.91 1.04 -19.65
C GLU A 118 -3.15 0.99 -18.75
N LEU A 119 -3.17 1.74 -17.64
CA LEU A 119 -4.25 1.75 -16.65
C LEU A 119 -4.95 3.11 -16.58
N GLN A 120 -4.35 4.14 -17.15
CA GLN A 120 -4.93 5.47 -17.20
C GLN A 120 -6.27 5.44 -17.94
N GLY A 121 -7.33 5.90 -17.26
CA GLY A 121 -8.70 5.85 -17.78
C GLY A 121 -9.53 4.66 -17.29
N GLU A 122 -8.95 3.71 -16.57
CA GLU A 122 -9.73 2.70 -15.84
C GLU A 122 -10.54 3.37 -14.73
N LYS A 123 -11.83 3.01 -14.62
CA LYS A 123 -12.73 3.65 -13.66
C LYS A 123 -12.37 3.39 -12.21
N SER A 124 -11.85 2.20 -11.92
CA SER A 124 -11.39 1.87 -10.56
C SER A 124 -10.16 0.98 -10.60
N VAL A 125 -9.17 1.34 -9.78
CA VAL A 125 -7.96 0.58 -9.56
C VAL A 125 -7.82 0.31 -8.06
N LEU A 126 -7.69 -0.95 -7.71
CA LEU A 126 -7.37 -1.40 -6.36
C LEU A 126 -5.88 -1.76 -6.30
N GLY A 127 -5.10 -0.93 -5.65
CA GLY A 127 -3.71 -1.26 -5.33
C GLY A 127 -3.65 -2.12 -4.06
N LEU A 128 -2.97 -3.25 -4.10
CA LEU A 128 -2.75 -4.13 -2.96
C LEU A 128 -1.25 -4.36 -2.78
N ILE A 129 -0.75 -4.10 -1.58
CA ILE A 129 0.65 -4.31 -1.21
C ILE A 129 0.76 -5.57 -0.37
N LEU A 130 1.38 -6.62 -0.93
CA LEU A 130 1.68 -7.88 -0.26
C LEU A 130 3.15 -7.87 0.18
N GLY A 131 3.46 -7.01 1.15
CA GLY A 131 4.81 -6.77 1.68
C GLY A 131 4.98 -7.35 3.08
N THR A 132 5.70 -6.65 3.96
CA THR A 132 5.77 -6.98 5.39
C THR A 132 4.38 -6.97 6.03
N GLY A 133 3.53 -6.01 5.63
CA GLY A 133 2.09 -5.95 5.89
C GLY A 133 1.28 -6.18 4.63
N PHE A 134 -0.05 -6.24 4.79
CA PHE A 134 -1.03 -6.23 3.71
C PHE A 134 -1.74 -4.87 3.74
N GLY A 135 -1.41 -4.01 2.78
CA GLY A 135 -2.02 -2.70 2.61
C GLY A 135 -2.82 -2.59 1.34
N GLY A 136 -3.63 -1.55 1.23
CA GLY A 136 -4.40 -1.28 0.03
C GLY A 136 -4.69 0.19 -0.17
N GLY A 137 -4.97 0.56 -1.41
CA GLY A 137 -5.44 1.88 -1.80
C GLY A 137 -6.49 1.76 -2.90
N LEU A 138 -7.47 2.67 -2.85
CA LEU A 138 -8.59 2.72 -3.80
C LEU A 138 -8.50 3.98 -4.65
N VAL A 139 -8.52 3.79 -5.97
CA VAL A 139 -8.53 4.89 -6.94
C VAL A 139 -9.79 4.77 -7.79
N PHE A 140 -10.56 5.84 -7.86
CA PHE A 140 -11.74 5.97 -8.73
C PHE A 140 -11.57 7.19 -9.64
N ASP A 141 -11.79 7.00 -10.94
CA ASP A 141 -11.66 8.06 -11.96
C ASP A 141 -10.33 8.85 -11.83
N GLY A 142 -9.24 8.15 -11.54
CA GLY A 142 -7.90 8.74 -11.40
C GLY A 142 -7.60 9.43 -10.07
N HIS A 143 -8.52 9.37 -9.08
CA HIS A 143 -8.36 10.00 -7.78
C HIS A 143 -8.44 8.99 -6.64
N VAL A 144 -7.66 9.22 -5.57
CA VAL A 144 -7.73 8.42 -4.34
C VAL A 144 -9.10 8.57 -3.69
N PHE A 145 -9.68 7.45 -3.29
CA PHE A 145 -10.87 7.42 -2.46
C PHE A 145 -10.47 7.18 -1.00
N SER A 146 -10.34 8.25 -0.23
CA SER A 146 -9.91 8.18 1.18
C SER A 146 -11.07 7.92 2.15
N GLY A 147 -12.33 8.11 1.71
CA GLY A 147 -13.51 7.95 2.56
C GLY A 147 -13.70 9.10 3.56
N MET A 148 -14.73 8.97 4.42
CA MET A 148 -15.10 10.00 5.38
C MET A 148 -14.03 10.23 6.46
N ASN A 149 -13.39 9.15 6.92
CA ASN A 149 -12.44 9.16 8.04
C ASN A 149 -11.01 8.87 7.59
N HIS A 150 -10.72 8.99 6.30
CA HIS A 150 -9.44 8.67 5.68
C HIS A 150 -8.97 7.22 5.92
N VAL A 151 -9.90 6.28 6.15
CA VAL A 151 -9.61 4.86 6.39
C VAL A 151 -10.01 3.94 5.23
N ALA A 152 -10.51 4.49 4.12
CA ALA A 152 -10.76 3.68 2.93
C ALA A 152 -9.42 3.15 2.39
N GLY A 153 -9.38 1.86 2.07
CA GLY A 153 -8.11 1.23 1.68
C GLY A 153 -7.38 0.51 2.82
N GLU A 154 -7.75 0.73 4.09
CA GLU A 154 -7.22 -0.01 5.25
C GLU A 154 -7.72 -1.48 5.27
N LEU A 155 -7.64 -2.13 4.11
CA LEU A 155 -8.20 -3.46 3.86
C LEU A 155 -7.53 -4.54 4.71
N GLY A 156 -6.25 -4.37 5.02
CA GLY A 156 -5.51 -5.28 5.90
C GLY A 156 -6.12 -5.43 7.28
N HIS A 157 -6.88 -4.42 7.75
CA HIS A 157 -7.55 -4.45 9.05
C HIS A 157 -8.98 -5.03 9.01
N THR A 158 -9.48 -5.45 7.84
CA THR A 158 -10.70 -6.26 7.77
C THR A 158 -10.45 -7.64 8.39
N ARG A 159 -11.50 -8.24 8.96
CA ARG A 159 -11.37 -9.57 9.58
C ARG A 159 -11.38 -10.64 8.52
N MET A 160 -10.64 -11.70 8.77
CA MET A 160 -10.64 -12.87 7.91
C MET A 160 -12.07 -13.43 7.79
N PRO A 161 -12.57 -13.66 6.57
CA PRO A 161 -13.90 -14.22 6.35
C PRO A 161 -14.05 -15.62 6.96
N ILE A 162 -15.30 -16.00 7.29
CA ILE A 162 -15.56 -17.28 7.94
C ILE A 162 -15.17 -18.49 7.09
N ASP A 163 -15.34 -18.40 5.78
CA ASP A 163 -14.94 -19.44 4.82
C ASP A 163 -13.42 -19.59 4.74
N ALA A 164 -12.67 -18.49 4.91
CA ALA A 164 -11.22 -18.53 5.04
C ALA A 164 -10.78 -19.27 6.34
N TRP A 165 -11.51 -19.09 7.44
CA TRP A 165 -11.29 -19.84 8.67
C TRP A 165 -11.51 -21.33 8.47
N PHE A 166 -12.60 -21.71 7.80
CA PHE A 166 -12.86 -23.12 7.48
C PHE A 166 -11.78 -23.72 6.59
N HIS A 167 -11.27 -22.93 5.63
CA HIS A 167 -10.17 -23.37 4.76
C HIS A 167 -8.88 -23.66 5.55
N LEU A 168 -8.54 -22.81 6.53
CA LEU A 168 -7.37 -23.04 7.39
C LEU A 168 -7.54 -24.22 8.37
N GLY A 169 -8.78 -24.63 8.64
CA GLY A 169 -9.11 -25.83 9.45
C GLY A 169 -9.19 -25.53 10.95
N GLU A 170 -9.38 -26.58 11.74
CA GLU A 170 -9.63 -26.51 13.18
C GLU A 170 -8.49 -25.85 13.98
N ASN A 171 -7.26 -25.95 13.48
CA ASN A 171 -6.07 -25.39 14.13
C ASN A 171 -5.69 -24.02 13.56
N ALA A 172 -6.60 -23.31 12.90
CA ALA A 172 -6.33 -21.98 12.36
C ALA A 172 -5.82 -21.00 13.45
N PRO A 173 -4.65 -20.36 13.28
CA PRO A 173 -4.09 -19.48 14.31
C PRO A 173 -4.84 -18.15 14.33
N LEU A 174 -5.25 -17.69 15.49
CA LEU A 174 -5.86 -16.36 15.69
C LEU A 174 -4.79 -15.32 16.04
N PHE A 175 -4.16 -14.75 15.01
CA PHE A 175 -3.09 -13.77 15.18
C PHE A 175 -3.60 -12.42 15.70
N SER A 176 -2.82 -11.81 16.61
CA SER A 176 -3.03 -10.43 17.08
C SER A 176 -2.53 -9.44 16.05
N CYS A 177 -3.21 -8.31 15.90
CA CYS A 177 -2.86 -7.23 14.99
C CYS A 177 -2.41 -5.99 15.74
N GLY A 178 -1.56 -5.17 15.15
CA GLY A 178 -1.13 -3.88 15.69
C GLY A 178 -2.26 -2.85 15.89
N CYS A 179 -3.45 -3.10 15.35
CA CYS A 179 -4.66 -2.30 15.60
C CYS A 179 -5.46 -2.75 16.85
N ASP A 180 -4.85 -3.50 17.76
CA ASP A 180 -5.42 -4.07 18.97
C ASP A 180 -6.53 -5.13 18.77
N ASN A 181 -6.79 -5.50 17.52
CA ASN A 181 -7.74 -6.54 17.16
C ASN A 181 -7.04 -7.86 16.83
N LYS A 182 -7.84 -8.90 16.60
CA LYS A 182 -7.37 -10.24 16.17
C LYS A 182 -8.03 -10.65 14.86
N GLY A 183 -7.33 -11.49 14.09
CA GLY A 183 -7.87 -12.04 12.85
C GLY A 183 -7.94 -11.05 11.68
N CYS A 184 -7.17 -9.96 11.71
CA CYS A 184 -7.02 -9.07 10.57
C CYS A 184 -6.27 -9.76 9.45
N ILE A 185 -6.74 -9.61 8.20
CA ILE A 185 -6.14 -10.29 7.04
C ILE A 185 -4.67 -9.89 6.80
N ASP A 186 -4.23 -8.74 7.30
CA ASP A 186 -2.83 -8.32 7.31
C ASP A 186 -1.88 -9.41 7.82
N ASN A 187 -2.28 -10.10 8.89
CA ASN A 187 -1.44 -11.13 9.52
C ASN A 187 -1.47 -12.49 8.82
N TYR A 188 -2.23 -12.61 7.73
CA TYR A 188 -2.38 -13.86 6.96
C TYR A 188 -1.97 -13.70 5.51
N LEU A 189 -2.27 -12.56 4.87
CA LEU A 189 -2.08 -12.34 3.44
C LEU A 189 -0.80 -11.58 3.09
N SER A 190 -0.12 -10.99 4.10
CA SER A 190 1.18 -10.36 3.92
C SER A 190 2.31 -11.40 3.78
N GLY A 191 3.50 -10.95 3.38
CA GLY A 191 4.70 -11.78 3.39
C GLY A 191 5.02 -12.32 4.79
N ARG A 192 4.85 -11.47 5.82
CA ARG A 192 4.94 -11.91 7.22
C ARG A 192 3.88 -12.98 7.55
N GLY A 193 2.64 -12.79 7.12
CA GLY A 193 1.56 -13.75 7.34
C GLY A 193 1.84 -15.09 6.66
N PHE A 194 2.38 -15.06 5.44
CA PHE A 194 2.82 -16.24 4.71
C PHE A 194 3.89 -17.04 5.48
N GLU A 195 4.90 -16.35 6.04
CA GLU A 195 5.94 -16.95 6.89
C GLU A 195 5.35 -17.50 8.21
N GLN A 196 4.48 -16.75 8.87
CA GLN A 196 3.86 -17.14 10.15
C GLN A 196 2.96 -18.36 10.01
N LEU A 197 2.19 -18.47 8.93
CA LEU A 197 1.38 -19.63 8.64
C LEU A 197 2.27 -20.87 8.36
N TYR A 198 3.37 -20.71 7.64
CA TYR A 198 4.33 -21.80 7.44
C TYR A 198 4.90 -22.30 8.77
N THR A 199 5.35 -21.37 9.62
CA THR A 199 5.86 -21.69 10.96
C THR A 199 4.80 -22.40 11.81
N HIS A 200 3.55 -21.92 11.76
CA HIS A 200 2.45 -22.52 12.52
C HIS A 200 2.18 -23.98 12.15
N TYR A 201 2.12 -24.29 10.84
CA TYR A 201 1.77 -25.63 10.37
C TYR A 201 2.94 -26.62 10.37
N TYR A 202 4.17 -26.15 10.17
CA TYR A 202 5.33 -27.04 9.97
C TYR A 202 6.41 -26.91 11.05
N GLY A 203 6.29 -25.94 11.99
CA GLY A 203 7.23 -25.74 13.09
C GLY A 203 8.60 -25.21 12.69
N GLU A 204 8.73 -24.68 11.45
CA GLU A 204 9.98 -24.13 10.92
C GLU A 204 9.83 -22.63 10.61
N GLU A 205 10.75 -21.79 11.10
CA GLU A 205 10.85 -20.39 10.71
C GLU A 205 11.59 -20.27 9.38
N VAL A 206 10.87 -19.99 8.30
CA VAL A 206 11.41 -19.88 6.94
C VAL A 206 10.94 -18.58 6.31
N LYS A 207 11.85 -17.89 5.60
CA LYS A 207 11.52 -16.66 4.89
C LYS A 207 10.68 -16.95 3.63
N ALA A 208 9.80 -16.01 3.28
CA ALA A 208 8.91 -16.16 2.12
C ALA A 208 9.67 -16.53 0.85
N ILE A 209 10.80 -15.88 0.60
CA ILE A 209 11.65 -16.19 -0.57
C ILE A 209 12.16 -17.63 -0.59
N ASP A 210 12.51 -18.17 0.57
CA ASP A 210 13.01 -19.56 0.68
C ASP A 210 11.87 -20.57 0.59
N ILE A 211 10.66 -20.25 1.12
CA ILE A 211 9.46 -21.09 0.94
C ILE A 211 9.12 -21.16 -0.56
N ILE A 212 9.13 -20.05 -1.26
CA ILE A 212 8.87 -19.99 -2.71
C ILE A 212 9.91 -20.80 -3.49
N LYS A 213 11.18 -20.74 -3.09
CA LYS A 213 12.25 -21.53 -3.68
C LYS A 213 12.03 -23.03 -3.45
N ARG A 214 11.75 -23.44 -2.20
CA ARG A 214 11.43 -24.85 -1.85
C ARG A 214 10.21 -25.36 -2.64
N HIS A 215 9.18 -24.52 -2.82
CA HIS A 215 8.03 -24.84 -3.66
C HIS A 215 8.46 -25.16 -5.11
N ALA A 216 9.32 -24.33 -5.71
CA ALA A 216 9.83 -24.55 -7.06
C ALA A 216 10.69 -25.84 -7.17
N GLU A 217 11.33 -26.25 -6.09
CA GLU A 217 12.11 -27.49 -5.97
C GLU A 217 11.22 -28.73 -5.68
N GLY A 218 9.92 -28.54 -5.44
CA GLY A 218 8.97 -29.64 -5.20
C GLY A 218 8.96 -30.16 -3.75
N ASP A 219 9.43 -29.35 -2.77
CA ASP A 219 9.32 -29.70 -1.35
C ASP A 219 7.84 -29.83 -0.95
N GLU A 220 7.45 -30.98 -0.40
CA GLU A 220 6.05 -31.30 -0.13
C GLU A 220 5.37 -30.27 0.80
N LYS A 221 6.07 -29.84 1.87
CA LYS A 221 5.53 -28.85 2.82
C LYS A 221 5.33 -27.48 2.15
N ALA A 222 6.30 -27.05 1.34
CA ALA A 222 6.23 -25.79 0.64
C ALA A 222 5.15 -25.81 -0.44
N VAL A 223 4.97 -26.91 -1.16
CA VAL A 223 3.90 -27.09 -2.16
C VAL A 223 2.53 -27.02 -1.48
N GLU A 224 2.31 -27.77 -0.40
CA GLU A 224 1.06 -27.73 0.37
C GLU A 224 0.79 -26.33 0.95
N HIS A 225 1.82 -25.67 1.48
CA HIS A 225 1.68 -24.34 2.04
C HIS A 225 1.30 -23.29 1.00
N VAL A 226 1.97 -23.28 -0.15
CA VAL A 226 1.66 -22.37 -1.26
C VAL A 226 0.24 -22.61 -1.77
N ASP A 227 -0.19 -23.87 -1.92
CA ASP A 227 -1.55 -24.19 -2.35
C ASP A 227 -2.60 -23.66 -1.33
N ARG A 228 -2.38 -23.91 -0.04
CA ARG A 228 -3.21 -23.37 1.06
C ARG A 228 -3.27 -21.86 1.05
N PHE A 229 -2.13 -21.19 0.88
CA PHE A 229 -2.06 -19.73 0.85
C PHE A 229 -2.76 -19.14 -0.38
N MET A 230 -2.59 -19.73 -1.56
CA MET A 230 -3.25 -19.27 -2.78
C MET A 230 -4.77 -19.35 -2.67
N GLU A 231 -5.27 -20.41 -2.05
CA GLU A 231 -6.70 -20.57 -1.80
C GLU A 231 -7.21 -19.55 -0.77
N LEU A 232 -6.48 -19.39 0.35
CA LEU A 232 -6.77 -18.38 1.36
C LEU A 232 -6.84 -16.98 0.78
N LEU A 233 -5.85 -16.63 -0.04
CA LEU A 233 -5.79 -15.35 -0.73
C LEU A 233 -6.99 -15.18 -1.67
N ALA A 234 -7.34 -16.19 -2.45
CA ALA A 234 -8.48 -16.14 -3.36
C ALA A 234 -9.81 -15.93 -2.61
N ILE A 235 -10.04 -16.61 -1.48
CA ILE A 235 -11.24 -16.43 -0.64
C ILE A 235 -11.31 -14.99 -0.13
N CYS A 236 -10.23 -14.49 0.48
CA CYS A 236 -10.20 -13.16 1.06
C CYS A 236 -10.36 -12.06 -0.01
N LEU A 237 -9.65 -12.20 -1.14
CA LEU A 237 -9.78 -11.26 -2.26
C LEU A 237 -11.19 -11.28 -2.88
N ALA A 238 -11.83 -12.43 -3.00
CA ALA A 238 -13.20 -12.51 -3.51
C ALA A 238 -14.19 -11.75 -2.61
N ASN A 239 -14.00 -11.78 -1.28
CA ASN A 239 -14.80 -10.98 -0.36
C ASN A 239 -14.57 -9.47 -0.57
N LEU A 240 -13.31 -9.04 -0.75
CA LEU A 240 -13.00 -7.65 -1.07
C LEU A 240 -13.56 -7.24 -2.44
N PHE A 241 -13.41 -8.08 -3.45
CA PHE A 241 -13.91 -7.80 -4.80
C PHE A 241 -15.44 -7.75 -4.84
N THR A 242 -16.14 -8.57 -4.04
CA THR A 242 -17.60 -8.49 -3.92
C THR A 242 -18.04 -7.15 -3.32
N ALA A 243 -17.26 -6.55 -2.43
CA ALA A 243 -17.57 -5.27 -1.81
C ALA A 243 -17.16 -4.05 -2.65
N LEU A 244 -16.06 -4.16 -3.42
CA LEU A 244 -15.43 -3.03 -4.09
C LEU A 244 -15.61 -3.03 -5.61
N ASP A 245 -15.84 -4.19 -6.21
CA ASP A 245 -16.03 -4.44 -7.66
C ASP A 245 -14.98 -3.69 -8.53
N PRO A 246 -13.67 -3.89 -8.31
CA PRO A 246 -12.64 -3.14 -9.01
C PRO A 246 -12.50 -3.61 -10.47
N HIS A 247 -12.19 -2.67 -11.39
CA HIS A 247 -11.85 -3.01 -12.78
C HIS A 247 -10.46 -3.64 -12.89
N VAL A 248 -9.51 -3.08 -12.14
CA VAL A 248 -8.12 -3.54 -12.12
C VAL A 248 -7.64 -3.70 -10.68
N VAL A 249 -6.84 -4.74 -10.45
CA VAL A 249 -6.11 -4.97 -9.20
C VAL A 249 -4.63 -4.97 -9.51
N VAL A 250 -3.87 -4.09 -8.85
CA VAL A 250 -2.42 -4.02 -8.98
C VAL A 250 -1.77 -4.60 -7.73
N LEU A 251 -0.94 -5.61 -7.89
CA LEU A 251 -0.23 -6.26 -6.79
C LEU A 251 1.19 -5.71 -6.66
N GLY A 252 1.51 -5.13 -5.49
CA GLY A 252 2.83 -4.68 -5.09
C GLY A 252 3.36 -5.45 -3.87
N GLY A 253 4.51 -5.01 -3.37
CA GLY A 253 5.18 -5.65 -2.25
C GLY A 253 5.98 -6.91 -2.64
N GLY A 254 6.69 -7.50 -1.69
CA GLY A 254 7.64 -8.60 -1.95
C GLY A 254 7.01 -9.83 -2.59
N LEU A 255 5.81 -10.23 -2.14
CA LEU A 255 5.11 -11.39 -2.71
C LEU A 255 4.60 -11.16 -4.13
N SER A 256 4.43 -9.92 -4.58
CA SER A 256 4.03 -9.64 -5.98
C SER A 256 5.02 -10.16 -7.02
N ASN A 257 6.24 -10.50 -6.61
CA ASN A 257 7.24 -11.14 -7.46
C ASN A 257 7.02 -12.65 -7.65
N PHE A 258 6.05 -13.23 -6.93
CA PHE A 258 5.72 -14.64 -7.10
C PHE A 258 4.75 -14.80 -8.27
N GLU A 259 5.28 -15.18 -9.43
CA GLU A 259 4.53 -15.27 -10.71
C GLU A 259 3.29 -16.18 -10.63
N LEU A 260 3.27 -17.13 -9.70
CA LEU A 260 2.14 -18.01 -9.47
C LEU A 260 0.85 -17.25 -9.08
N LEU A 261 0.96 -16.06 -8.46
CA LEU A 261 -0.18 -15.21 -8.15
C LEU A 261 -1.01 -14.88 -9.40
N TYR A 262 -0.34 -14.56 -10.50
CA TYR A 262 -0.98 -14.11 -11.76
C TYR A 262 -1.58 -15.25 -12.57
N THR A 263 -1.14 -16.47 -12.33
CA THR A 263 -1.65 -17.67 -13.03
C THR A 263 -2.70 -18.44 -12.23
N GLU A 264 -2.61 -18.44 -10.91
CA GLU A 264 -3.50 -19.24 -10.04
C GLU A 264 -4.70 -18.44 -9.50
N LEU A 265 -4.54 -17.16 -9.12
CA LEU A 265 -5.68 -16.38 -8.61
C LEU A 265 -6.83 -16.28 -9.61
N PRO A 266 -6.60 -16.00 -10.92
CA PRO A 266 -7.71 -15.96 -11.89
C PRO A 266 -8.47 -17.28 -12.04
N LYS A 267 -7.84 -18.41 -11.73
CA LYS A 267 -8.49 -19.73 -11.78
C LYS A 267 -9.28 -20.06 -10.51
N ARG A 268 -8.83 -19.54 -9.35
CA ARG A 268 -9.42 -19.82 -8.03
C ARG A 268 -10.56 -18.86 -7.69
N LEU A 269 -10.43 -17.59 -8.03
CA LEU A 269 -11.41 -16.54 -7.72
C LEU A 269 -12.86 -16.84 -8.19
N PRO A 270 -13.11 -17.39 -9.39
CA PRO A 270 -14.49 -17.58 -9.88
C PRO A 270 -15.39 -18.40 -8.96
N LYS A 271 -14.83 -19.37 -8.23
CA LYS A 271 -15.63 -20.21 -7.30
C LYS A 271 -16.05 -19.49 -6.02
N HIS A 272 -15.42 -18.35 -5.71
CA HIS A 272 -15.68 -17.55 -4.51
C HIS A 272 -16.43 -16.25 -4.82
N LEU A 273 -16.55 -15.87 -6.09
CA LEU A 273 -17.27 -14.70 -6.54
C LEU A 273 -18.76 -15.01 -6.79
N LEU A 274 -19.59 -13.97 -6.80
CA LEU A 274 -20.97 -14.09 -7.29
C LEU A 274 -20.97 -14.57 -8.74
N SER A 275 -21.94 -15.38 -9.13
CA SER A 275 -22.02 -15.99 -10.48
C SER A 275 -22.08 -14.97 -11.63
N VAL A 276 -22.48 -13.73 -11.33
CA VAL A 276 -22.52 -12.62 -12.30
C VAL A 276 -21.26 -11.79 -12.32
N ALA A 277 -20.38 -11.92 -11.29
CA ALA A 277 -19.15 -11.17 -11.19
C ALA A 277 -18.06 -11.77 -12.10
N ARG A 278 -17.24 -10.91 -12.62
CA ARG A 278 -16.05 -11.29 -13.39
C ARG A 278 -14.80 -11.04 -12.57
N VAL A 279 -13.78 -11.85 -12.78
CA VAL A 279 -12.47 -11.62 -12.17
C VAL A 279 -11.90 -10.32 -12.73
N PRO A 280 -11.50 -9.35 -11.89
CA PRO A 280 -10.84 -8.14 -12.35
C PRO A 280 -9.51 -8.45 -13.05
N LYS A 281 -9.01 -7.53 -13.86
CA LYS A 281 -7.65 -7.62 -14.42
C LYS A 281 -6.64 -7.54 -13.26
N ILE A 282 -5.85 -8.59 -13.05
CA ILE A 282 -4.82 -8.63 -11.99
C ILE A 282 -3.46 -8.44 -12.64
N VAL A 283 -2.73 -7.40 -12.23
CA VAL A 283 -1.42 -7.04 -12.80
C VAL A 283 -0.39 -6.79 -11.70
N LYS A 284 0.87 -6.92 -12.08
CA LYS A 284 2.01 -6.59 -11.22
C LYS A 284 2.30 -5.09 -11.27
N ALA A 285 2.66 -4.53 -10.10
CA ALA A 285 3.09 -3.15 -10.00
C ALA A 285 4.34 -2.88 -10.85
N LYS A 286 4.36 -1.74 -11.53
CA LYS A 286 5.46 -1.32 -12.42
C LYS A 286 6.46 -0.41 -11.73
N TYR A 287 6.01 0.45 -10.81
CA TYR A 287 6.83 1.54 -10.27
C TYR A 287 7.57 1.18 -8.98
N GLY A 288 7.23 0.08 -8.32
CA GLY A 288 7.94 -0.43 -7.14
C GLY A 288 8.16 0.64 -6.07
N ASP A 289 9.40 0.75 -5.56
CA ASP A 289 9.77 1.74 -4.52
C ASP A 289 9.61 3.20 -4.99
N ALA A 290 9.67 3.47 -6.30
CA ALA A 290 9.47 4.82 -6.82
C ALA A 290 7.98 5.23 -6.87
N GLY A 291 7.07 4.29 -6.67
CA GLY A 291 5.63 4.50 -6.72
C GLY A 291 5.12 5.44 -5.64
N GLY A 292 5.65 5.38 -4.41
CA GLY A 292 5.26 6.24 -3.31
C GLY A 292 5.43 7.73 -3.63
N VAL A 293 6.62 8.12 -4.05
CA VAL A 293 6.95 9.51 -4.45
C VAL A 293 6.09 9.98 -5.62
N ARG A 294 5.93 9.13 -6.64
CA ARG A 294 5.15 9.44 -7.84
C ARG A 294 3.68 9.62 -7.49
N GLY A 295 3.10 8.72 -6.72
CA GLY A 295 1.72 8.80 -6.27
C GLY A 295 1.46 10.01 -5.38
N ALA A 296 2.38 10.33 -4.45
CA ALA A 296 2.30 11.53 -3.65
C ALA A 296 2.25 12.80 -4.51
N ALA A 297 3.11 12.93 -5.51
CA ALA A 297 3.07 14.06 -6.44
C ALA A 297 1.71 14.16 -7.15
N PHE A 298 1.11 13.03 -7.50
CA PHE A 298 -0.12 12.93 -8.27
C PHE A 298 -1.41 13.17 -7.46
N LEU A 299 -1.34 13.26 -6.13
CA LEU A 299 -2.47 13.68 -5.27
C LEU A 299 -3.06 15.03 -5.70
N ASN A 300 -2.29 15.85 -6.41
CA ASN A 300 -2.67 17.20 -6.82
C ASN A 300 -3.12 17.29 -8.29
N ILE A 301 -3.16 16.19 -9.04
CA ILE A 301 -3.65 16.17 -10.42
C ILE A 301 -5.19 16.23 -10.38
N LYS A 302 -5.76 17.13 -11.22
CA LYS A 302 -7.21 17.34 -11.34
C LYS A 302 -7.75 16.68 -12.59
#